data_19f521b62de2f66088e31e1917810e74
#
_entry.id   19f521b62de2f66088e31e1917810e74
#
_cell.length_a   1.000
_cell.length_b   1.000
_cell.length_c   1.000
_cell.angle_alpha   90.00
_cell.angle_beta   90.00
_cell.angle_gamma   90.00
#
_symmetry.space_group_name_H-M   'P 1'
#
loop_
_entity.id
_entity.type
_entity.pdbx_description
1 polymer ?
#
loop_
_entity_poly.entity_id
_entity_poly.type
_entity_poly.pdbx_seq_one_letter_code
_entity_poly.pdbx_strand_id
1 'polypeptide(L)'
;MASVLWLLAVAVMLLVAVVAIRRALEQGDLVLALFANATAVLLASPVSWSHHWVWVAPALLALALAAGRATDAQRLTAIAVGVTLVFLIGPHHLFPTGGDLELGWAAWQHLLGTLYVTAGFGFLLWLAFGRRTDPDSASPKQLPNAETAS
;
A
#
# COMPACT_ATOMS: atom_id res chain seq x y z
N MET A 1 -13.06 2.78 27.12
CA MET A 1 -12.80 1.53 26.34
C MET A 1 -12.45 1.83 24.89
N ALA A 2 -13.19 2.67 24.17
CA ALA A 2 -12.87 3.02 22.78
C ALA A 2 -11.45 3.53 22.56
N SER A 3 -10.95 4.41 23.44
CA SER A 3 -9.58 4.97 23.34
C SER A 3 -8.48 3.92 23.49
N VAL A 4 -8.68 2.89 24.32
CA VAL A 4 -7.70 1.80 24.50
C VAL A 4 -7.64 0.91 23.25
N LEU A 5 -8.81 0.57 22.69
CA LEU A 5 -8.89 -0.22 21.46
C LEU A 5 -8.23 0.50 20.29
N TRP A 6 -8.46 1.81 20.17
CA TRP A 6 -7.81 2.64 19.17
C TRP A 6 -6.30 2.65 19.33
N LEU A 7 -5.79 2.86 20.55
CA LEU A 7 -4.34 2.83 20.82
C LEU A 7 -3.72 1.47 20.48
N LEU A 8 -4.40 0.37 20.81
CA LEU A 8 -3.93 -0.96 20.44
C LEU A 8 -3.91 -1.17 18.91
N ALA A 9 -4.95 -0.73 18.22
CA ALA A 9 -5.00 -0.81 16.76
C ALA A 9 -3.86 0.01 16.12
N VAL A 10 -3.61 1.23 16.60
CA VAL A 10 -2.49 2.06 16.13
C VAL A 10 -1.15 1.40 16.43
N ALA A 11 -0.97 0.82 17.63
CA ALA A 11 0.27 0.13 17.99
C ALA A 11 0.55 -1.07 17.06
N VAL A 12 -0.45 -1.90 16.77
CA VAL A 12 -0.34 -3.02 15.83
C VAL A 12 -0.02 -2.51 14.43
N MET A 13 -0.71 -1.48 13.96
CA MET A 13 -0.46 -0.87 12.65
C MET A 13 0.97 -0.32 12.55
N LEU A 14 1.47 0.35 13.59
CA LEU A 14 2.85 0.86 13.62
C LEU A 14 3.89 -0.27 13.60
N LEU A 15 3.64 -1.39 14.28
CA LEU A 15 4.51 -2.57 14.20
C LEU A 15 4.57 -3.11 12.77
N VAL A 16 3.43 -3.24 12.10
CA VAL A 16 3.37 -3.65 10.69
C VAL A 16 4.12 -2.66 9.81
N ALA A 17 3.94 -1.35 10.04
CA ALA A 17 4.62 -0.30 9.28
C ALA A 17 6.16 -0.38 9.45
N VAL A 18 6.65 -0.60 10.67
CA VAL A 18 8.10 -0.76 10.92
C VAL A 18 8.64 -1.96 10.15
N VAL A 19 7.94 -3.10 10.14
CA VAL A 19 8.35 -4.27 9.35
C VAL A 19 8.34 -3.96 7.86
N ALA A 20 7.30 -3.30 7.36
CA ALA A 20 7.17 -2.91 5.96
C ALA A 20 8.32 -1.99 5.51
N ILE A 21 8.60 -0.93 6.29
CA ILE A 21 9.67 0.03 6.01
C ILE A 21 11.04 -0.67 6.02
N ARG A 22 11.32 -1.48 7.05
CA ARG A 22 12.59 -2.22 7.15
C ARG A 22 12.79 -3.12 5.93
N ARG A 23 11.77 -3.87 5.54
CA ARG A 23 11.85 -4.74 4.36
C ARG A 23 12.10 -3.96 3.06
N ALA A 24 11.43 -2.82 2.88
CA ALA A 24 11.67 -1.97 1.72
C ALA A 24 13.13 -1.46 1.70
N LEU A 25 13.67 -1.02 2.84
CA LEU A 25 15.05 -0.58 2.97
C LEU A 25 16.07 -1.71 2.72
N GLU A 26 15.82 -2.92 3.24
CA GLU A 26 16.65 -4.11 3.00
C GLU A 26 16.70 -4.49 1.51
N GLN A 27 15.64 -4.17 0.75
CA GLN A 27 15.57 -4.37 -0.70
C GLN A 27 16.18 -3.20 -1.49
N GLY A 28 16.66 -2.15 -0.81
CA GLY A 28 17.18 -0.95 -1.44
C GLY A 28 16.10 -0.04 -2.06
N ASP A 29 14.81 -0.31 -1.78
CA ASP A 29 13.71 0.47 -2.34
C ASP A 29 13.30 1.62 -1.42
N LEU A 30 14.01 2.72 -1.53
CA LEU A 30 13.74 3.94 -0.78
C LEU A 30 12.36 4.54 -1.10
N VAL A 31 11.86 4.35 -2.31
CA VAL A 31 10.55 4.88 -2.74
C VAL A 31 9.43 4.15 -2.01
N LEU A 32 9.47 2.82 -1.96
CA LEU A 32 8.52 2.03 -1.18
C LEU A 32 8.62 2.31 0.32
N ALA A 33 9.82 2.49 0.87
CA ALA A 33 10.01 2.85 2.27
C ALA A 33 9.38 4.21 2.60
N LEU A 34 9.53 5.21 1.71
CA LEU A 34 8.92 6.52 1.85
C LEU A 34 7.38 6.43 1.85
N PHE A 35 6.79 5.69 0.90
CA PHE A 35 5.35 5.51 0.84
C PHE A 35 4.79 4.72 2.01
N ALA A 36 5.52 3.71 2.50
CA ALA A 36 5.14 3.00 3.71
C ALA A 36 5.11 3.92 4.93
N ASN A 37 6.12 4.79 5.08
CA ASN A 37 6.15 5.78 6.16
C ASN A 37 5.00 6.80 6.03
N ALA A 38 4.77 7.36 4.84
CA ALA A 38 3.66 8.29 4.61
C ALA A 38 2.30 7.66 4.93
N THR A 39 2.08 6.41 4.50
CA THR A 39 0.87 5.65 4.80
C THR A 39 0.70 5.41 6.30
N ALA A 40 1.78 5.05 7.01
CA ALA A 40 1.74 4.84 8.45
C ALA A 40 1.34 6.12 9.21
N VAL A 41 1.87 7.28 8.82
CA VAL A 41 1.51 8.58 9.41
C VAL A 41 0.03 8.89 9.18
N LEU A 42 -0.48 8.65 7.97
CA LEU A 42 -1.90 8.86 7.66
C LEU A 42 -2.83 7.96 8.48
N LEU A 43 -2.47 6.68 8.63
CA LEU A 43 -3.26 5.71 9.40
C LEU A 43 -3.18 5.94 10.92
N ALA A 44 -2.06 6.47 11.42
CA ALA A 44 -1.89 6.80 12.84
C ALA A 44 -2.60 8.10 13.23
N SER A 45 -2.89 8.98 12.27
CA SER A 45 -3.55 10.26 12.54
C SER A 45 -5.02 10.06 12.90
N PRO A 46 -5.49 10.57 14.05
CA PRO A 46 -6.91 10.52 14.42
C PRO A 46 -7.79 11.39 13.52
N VAL A 47 -7.18 12.34 12.80
CA VAL A 47 -7.87 13.25 11.87
C VAL A 47 -7.14 13.19 10.54
N SER A 48 -7.55 12.23 9.70
CA SER A 48 -6.98 12.03 8.35
C SER A 48 -7.99 12.51 7.31
N TRP A 49 -7.93 13.80 6.98
CA TRP A 49 -8.77 14.39 5.93
C TRP A 49 -8.37 13.83 4.55
N SER A 50 -9.31 13.80 3.63
CA SER A 50 -9.08 13.28 2.27
C SER A 50 -7.89 13.95 1.56
N HIS A 51 -7.63 15.24 1.79
CA HIS A 51 -6.49 15.94 1.21
C HIS A 51 -5.12 15.48 1.75
N HIS A 52 -5.07 14.82 2.90
CA HIS A 52 -3.82 14.24 3.40
C HIS A 52 -3.37 13.03 2.57
N TRP A 53 -4.27 12.42 1.81
CA TRP A 53 -3.97 11.28 0.93
C TRP A 53 -3.33 11.67 -0.40
N VAL A 54 -2.86 12.91 -0.52
CA VAL A 54 -2.12 13.39 -1.71
C VAL A 54 -0.92 12.51 -2.08
N TRP A 55 -0.33 11.81 -1.12
CA TRP A 55 0.77 10.87 -1.35
C TRP A 55 0.41 9.68 -2.24
N VAL A 56 -0.87 9.40 -2.43
CA VAL A 56 -1.32 8.36 -3.36
C VAL A 56 -0.98 8.72 -4.81
N ALA A 57 -1.03 9.99 -5.19
CA ALA A 57 -0.72 10.40 -6.56
C ALA A 57 0.71 10.04 -6.99
N PRO A 58 1.79 10.43 -6.26
CA PRO A 58 3.14 10.00 -6.60
C PRO A 58 3.35 8.49 -6.42
N ALA A 59 2.63 7.82 -5.49
CA ALA A 59 2.68 6.36 -5.35
C ALA A 59 2.11 5.65 -6.58
N LEU A 60 0.99 6.12 -7.13
CA LEU A 60 0.40 5.60 -8.36
C LEU A 60 1.32 5.83 -9.56
N LEU A 61 1.98 6.98 -9.64
CA LEU A 61 2.97 7.24 -10.70
C LEU A 61 4.14 6.26 -10.60
N ALA A 62 4.70 6.04 -9.39
CA ALA A 62 5.76 5.07 -9.18
C ALA A 62 5.32 3.64 -9.55
N LEU A 63 4.09 3.25 -9.20
CA LEU A 63 3.51 1.97 -9.56
C LEU A 63 3.32 1.82 -11.08
N ALA A 64 2.85 2.87 -11.77
CA ALA A 64 2.70 2.87 -13.22
C ALA A 64 4.05 2.72 -13.94
N LEU A 65 5.09 3.43 -13.47
CA LEU A 65 6.45 3.31 -14.00
C LEU A 65 7.04 1.91 -13.76
N ALA A 66 6.78 1.31 -12.59
CA ALA A 66 7.19 -0.06 -12.28
C ALA A 66 6.44 -1.09 -13.14
N ALA A 67 5.15 -0.90 -13.38
CA ALA A 67 4.33 -1.76 -14.22
C ALA A 67 4.87 -1.86 -15.65
N GLY A 68 5.33 -0.73 -16.23
CA GLY A 68 5.91 -0.71 -17.57
C GLY A 68 7.21 -1.52 -17.74
N ARG A 69 7.82 -1.96 -16.64
CA ARG A 69 9.08 -2.73 -16.62
C ARG A 69 8.92 -4.15 -16.11
N ALA A 70 7.74 -4.52 -15.59
CA ALA A 70 7.49 -5.79 -14.93
C ALA A 70 6.97 -6.86 -15.89
N THR A 71 7.29 -8.11 -15.59
CA THR A 71 6.70 -9.27 -16.27
C THR A 71 5.20 -9.39 -16.04
N ASP A 72 4.70 -8.88 -14.89
CA ASP A 72 3.29 -8.87 -14.49
C ASP A 72 2.64 -7.48 -14.72
N ALA A 73 3.01 -6.80 -15.80
CA ALA A 73 2.55 -5.44 -16.14
C ALA A 73 1.02 -5.29 -16.09
N GLN A 74 0.28 -6.26 -16.61
CA GLN A 74 -1.19 -6.21 -16.64
C GLN A 74 -1.79 -6.20 -15.24
N ARG A 75 -1.29 -7.02 -14.32
CA ARG A 75 -1.76 -7.08 -12.93
C ARG A 75 -1.46 -5.78 -12.18
N LEU A 76 -0.24 -5.27 -12.32
CA LEU A 76 0.15 -4.00 -11.68
C LEU A 76 -0.66 -2.82 -12.22
N THR A 77 -0.91 -2.79 -13.53
CA THR A 77 -1.77 -1.78 -14.16
C THR A 77 -3.19 -1.87 -13.64
N ALA A 78 -3.77 -3.06 -13.52
CA ALA A 78 -5.11 -3.25 -12.98
C ALA A 78 -5.22 -2.77 -11.52
N ILE A 79 -4.21 -3.05 -10.69
CA ILE A 79 -4.12 -2.55 -9.31
C ILE A 79 -4.05 -1.01 -9.32
N ALA A 80 -3.18 -0.42 -10.13
CA ALA A 80 -3.04 1.03 -10.23
C ALA A 80 -4.35 1.70 -10.64
N VAL A 81 -5.03 1.17 -11.65
CA VAL A 81 -6.34 1.66 -12.10
C VAL A 81 -7.38 1.53 -10.98
N GLY A 82 -7.49 0.37 -10.33
CA GLY A 82 -8.43 0.15 -9.23
C GLY A 82 -8.22 1.13 -8.07
N VAL A 83 -6.97 1.30 -7.63
CA VAL A 83 -6.63 2.28 -6.58
C VAL A 83 -6.96 3.70 -7.04
N THR A 84 -6.62 4.07 -8.27
CA THR A 84 -6.94 5.40 -8.83
C THR A 84 -8.45 5.66 -8.79
N LEU A 85 -9.27 4.70 -9.21
CA LEU A 85 -10.72 4.83 -9.18
C LEU A 85 -11.26 5.01 -7.75
N VAL A 86 -10.76 4.25 -6.79
CA VAL A 86 -11.15 4.41 -5.38
C VAL A 86 -10.86 5.82 -4.87
N PHE A 87 -9.68 6.37 -5.18
CA PHE A 87 -9.30 7.71 -4.73
C PHE A 87 -9.99 8.84 -5.50
N LEU A 88 -10.31 8.64 -6.79
CA LEU A 88 -11.07 9.62 -7.59
C LEU A 88 -12.55 9.68 -7.19
N ILE A 89 -13.16 8.53 -6.95
CA ILE A 89 -14.59 8.45 -6.56
C ILE A 89 -14.77 8.99 -5.13
N GLY A 90 -13.81 8.73 -4.23
CA GLY A 90 -13.92 9.13 -2.84
C GLY A 90 -15.14 8.55 -2.15
N PRO A 91 -15.28 7.21 -2.02
CA PRO A 91 -16.56 6.56 -1.62
C PRO A 91 -17.14 7.09 -0.31
N HIS A 92 -16.30 7.60 0.60
CA HIS A 92 -16.74 8.19 1.85
C HIS A 92 -17.57 9.49 1.66
N HIS A 93 -17.44 10.17 0.51
CA HIS A 93 -18.26 11.33 0.17
C HIS A 93 -19.66 10.98 -0.34
N LEU A 94 -19.89 9.70 -0.65
CA LEU A 94 -21.19 9.23 -1.18
C LEU A 94 -22.24 9.00 -0.07
N PHE A 95 -21.82 9.05 1.19
CA PHE A 95 -22.69 8.76 2.33
C PHE A 95 -22.88 10.01 3.21
N PRO A 96 -24.00 10.12 3.91
CA PRO A 96 -24.23 11.19 4.86
C PRO A 96 -23.16 11.19 5.96
N THR A 97 -22.52 12.32 6.19
CA THR A 97 -21.48 12.53 7.20
C THR A 97 -21.77 13.74 8.06
N GLY A 98 -21.24 13.75 9.28
CA GLY A 98 -21.39 14.83 10.23
C GLY A 98 -22.55 14.64 11.23
N GLY A 99 -22.35 15.12 12.45
CA GLY A 99 -23.34 14.98 13.53
C GLY A 99 -23.63 13.53 13.91
N ASP A 100 -22.61 12.67 13.87
CA ASP A 100 -22.71 11.25 14.22
C ASP A 100 -23.60 10.40 13.27
N LEU A 101 -23.92 10.91 12.08
CA LEU A 101 -24.70 10.15 11.09
C LEU A 101 -24.01 8.87 10.65
N GLU A 102 -22.68 8.84 10.73
CA GLU A 102 -21.85 7.68 10.42
C GLU A 102 -22.16 6.48 11.32
N LEU A 103 -22.62 6.72 12.55
CA LEU A 103 -23.00 5.65 13.49
C LEU A 103 -24.23 4.86 13.01
N GLY A 104 -25.06 5.47 12.16
CA GLY A 104 -26.23 4.86 11.55
C GLY A 104 -25.96 4.11 10.24
N TRP A 105 -24.70 4.07 9.77
CA TRP A 105 -24.36 3.41 8.50
C TRP A 105 -24.57 1.89 8.58
N ALA A 106 -25.03 1.32 7.50
CA ALA A 106 -25.03 -0.12 7.32
C ALA A 106 -23.58 -0.65 7.16
N ALA A 107 -23.35 -1.93 7.46
CA ALA A 107 -22.00 -2.52 7.42
C ALA A 107 -21.29 -2.34 6.08
N TRP A 108 -21.99 -2.42 4.96
CA TRP A 108 -21.42 -2.18 3.63
C TRP A 108 -21.00 -0.71 3.39
N GLN A 109 -21.70 0.25 4.01
CA GLN A 109 -21.34 1.66 3.94
C GLN A 109 -20.05 1.94 4.73
N HIS A 110 -19.91 1.34 5.92
CA HIS A 110 -18.65 1.38 6.67
C HIS A 110 -17.50 0.79 5.85
N LEU A 111 -17.72 -0.35 5.18
CA LEU A 111 -16.69 -0.97 4.34
C LEU A 111 -16.24 -0.03 3.22
N LEU A 112 -17.19 0.58 2.49
CA LEU A 112 -16.87 1.51 1.42
C LEU A 112 -16.29 2.83 1.95
N GLY A 113 -16.82 3.37 3.04
CA GLY A 113 -16.34 4.60 3.67
C GLY A 113 -14.92 4.50 4.21
N THR A 114 -14.46 3.29 4.59
CA THR A 114 -13.11 3.03 5.11
C THR A 114 -12.12 2.50 4.05
N LEU A 115 -12.48 2.50 2.76
CA LEU A 115 -11.62 1.95 1.70
C LEU A 115 -10.21 2.56 1.66
N TYR A 116 -10.05 3.84 1.98
CA TYR A 116 -8.74 4.48 2.04
C TYR A 116 -7.87 3.86 3.15
N VAL A 117 -8.46 3.66 4.32
CA VAL A 117 -7.79 3.06 5.48
C VAL A 117 -7.44 1.59 5.19
N THR A 118 -8.40 0.83 4.66
CA THR A 118 -8.20 -0.59 4.33
C THR A 118 -7.18 -0.78 3.20
N ALA A 119 -7.19 0.08 2.18
CA ALA A 119 -6.20 0.06 1.11
C ALA A 119 -4.80 0.39 1.63
N GLY A 120 -4.67 1.43 2.47
CA GLY A 120 -3.39 1.80 3.08
C GLY A 120 -2.85 0.71 3.99
N PHE A 121 -3.69 0.11 4.83
CA PHE A 121 -3.26 -0.99 5.71
C PHE A 121 -2.92 -2.24 4.90
N GLY A 122 -3.70 -2.57 3.87
CA GLY A 122 -3.40 -3.66 2.93
C GLY A 122 -2.06 -3.47 2.22
N PHE A 123 -1.71 -2.25 1.83
CA PHE A 123 -0.39 -1.92 1.28
C PHE A 123 0.74 -2.21 2.27
N LEU A 124 0.60 -1.78 3.54
CA LEU A 124 1.60 -2.08 4.57
C LEU A 124 1.74 -3.59 4.83
N LEU A 125 0.63 -4.33 4.88
CA LEU A 125 0.65 -5.79 5.03
C LEU A 125 1.33 -6.45 3.84
N TRP A 126 1.06 -6.00 2.63
CA TRP A 126 1.71 -6.52 1.44
C TRP A 126 3.23 -6.30 1.47
N LEU A 127 3.70 -5.12 1.85
CA LEU A 127 5.13 -4.86 2.03
C LEU A 127 5.75 -5.68 3.16
N ALA A 128 5.02 -5.81 4.29
CA ALA A 128 5.52 -6.52 5.45
C ALA A 128 5.61 -8.03 5.26
N PHE A 129 4.68 -8.64 4.48
CA PHE A 129 4.52 -10.10 4.41
C PHE A 129 4.46 -10.66 3.00
N GLY A 130 4.44 -9.81 1.95
CA GLY A 130 4.45 -10.24 0.56
C GLY A 130 5.71 -11.04 0.19
N ARG A 131 5.61 -11.88 -0.83
CA ARG A 131 6.74 -12.69 -1.31
C ARG A 131 7.84 -11.77 -1.83
N ARG A 132 9.08 -12.04 -1.43
CA ARG A 132 10.26 -11.44 -2.05
C ARG A 132 10.36 -11.96 -3.50
N THR A 133 10.48 -11.06 -4.47
CA THR A 133 11.07 -11.42 -5.76
C THR A 133 12.56 -11.57 -5.51
N ASP A 134 13.06 -12.78 -5.65
CA ASP A 134 14.49 -13.06 -5.47
C ASP A 134 15.28 -12.35 -6.59
N PRO A 135 16.19 -11.40 -6.28
CA PRO A 135 16.97 -10.71 -7.29
C PRO A 135 17.85 -11.66 -8.10
N ASP A 136 18.23 -12.81 -7.52
CA ASP A 136 19.04 -13.83 -8.17
C ASP A 136 18.29 -14.67 -9.21
N SER A 137 16.95 -14.63 -9.22
CA SER A 137 16.17 -15.34 -10.26
C SER A 137 16.29 -14.71 -11.64
N ALA A 138 16.82 -13.49 -11.73
CA ALA A 138 17.06 -12.74 -12.97
C ALA A 138 18.51 -12.85 -13.46
N SER A 139 19.40 -13.57 -12.75
CA SER A 139 20.78 -13.79 -13.24
C SER A 139 20.73 -14.71 -14.46
N PRO A 140 21.22 -14.29 -15.63
CA PRO A 140 21.28 -15.16 -16.80
C PRO A 140 22.13 -16.38 -16.41
N LYS A 141 21.58 -17.60 -16.58
CA LYS A 141 22.38 -18.82 -16.49
C LYS A 141 23.64 -18.62 -17.34
N GLN A 142 24.80 -18.52 -16.67
CA GLN A 142 26.09 -18.54 -17.39
C GLN A 142 26.08 -19.75 -18.26
N LEU A 143 26.10 -19.55 -19.58
CA LEU A 143 26.33 -20.59 -20.55
C LEU A 143 27.66 -21.27 -20.22
N PRO A 144 27.76 -22.60 -20.19
CA PRO A 144 29.01 -23.25 -19.95
C PRO A 144 30.01 -22.77 -21.00
N ASN A 145 31.18 -22.33 -20.54
CA ASN A 145 32.27 -21.89 -21.39
C ASN A 145 32.58 -23.03 -22.40
N ALA A 146 32.42 -22.73 -23.68
CA ALA A 146 32.84 -23.59 -24.78
C ALA A 146 34.37 -23.47 -24.98
N GLU A 147 35.13 -23.70 -23.90
CA GLU A 147 36.59 -23.79 -23.93
C GLU A 147 37.00 -25.16 -23.40
N THR A 148 36.83 -26.22 -24.22
CA THR A 148 37.71 -27.40 -24.25
C THR A 148 37.30 -28.25 -25.45
N ALA A 149 37.68 -27.78 -26.66
CA ALA A 149 37.74 -28.61 -27.83
C ALA A 149 38.91 -28.09 -28.69
N SER A 150 40.12 -28.50 -28.29
CA SER A 150 41.31 -28.50 -29.15
C SER A 150 42.11 -29.76 -28.86
#